data_5a28358d5b5a6d38b2e438b95c521d7e
#
_entry.id   5a28358d5b5a6d38b2e438b95c521d7e
#
_cell.length_a   1.000
_cell.length_b   1.000
_cell.length_c   1.000
_cell.angle_alpha   90.00
_cell.angle_beta   90.00
_cell.angle_gamma   90.00
#
_symmetry.space_group_name_H-M   'P 1'
#
loop_
_entity.id
_entity.type
_entity.pdbx_description
1 polymer ?
#
loop_
_entity_poly.entity_id
_entity_poly.type
_entity_poly.pdbx_seq_one_letter_code
_entity_poly.pdbx_strand_id
1 'polypeptide(L)'
;MSTTEINDQLQVRRDKMEDLRQNGIDPFGQRFDRTHLSSELVEEFGAFSKEELEEKEIEVAIAGRIRTKRGKGKAGFAHIQDVKGQVQIYVRQDAVGEEAYNFFTKADLGDIVGVRGVVFKTKVGELSIKVKEYTPLTKALRPLPEKYHGLTDVEERYRRRYVDLIMNEESKQTFITRTRVITAMRRYLDNLGYLEVETPILHTTLGGAAARPFETHHNTLDMDLYLRIATELHLKRLLVGGLEKVYEIGRIFRNEGISVRHNPEFTSIELYEAYGDMETMMDLTENMIAHIAQEVLGTTTVPYGGHEINLAVGWKRWHMVEAIKEITGVDFFKEMTFEEAKAIAKEHNVEVPAHFTGVGHIINEFFETFVEEKIVQPTFIYGHPVEVSPLAKKNAQDPRFTDRFELFIDAREYANAFTELNDPIDQKERFEAQLAEKALGNDEASEMDIDYIEALEYGMPPAGGLGIGIDRLVMLLTNSPTCLLYTSDAADDRI
;
A
#
# COMPACT_ATOMS: atom_id res chain seq x y z
N MET A 1 8.98 -30.04 7.61
CA MET A 1 9.71 -31.11 6.89
C MET A 1 11.20 -30.90 7.07
N SER A 2 11.97 -31.99 7.26
CA SER A 2 13.44 -31.90 7.31
C SER A 2 13.98 -31.54 5.91
N THR A 3 15.21 -31.00 5.85
CA THR A 3 15.87 -30.67 4.59
C THR A 3 16.03 -31.90 3.69
N THR A 4 16.23 -33.07 4.27
CA THR A 4 16.34 -34.36 3.55
C THR A 4 15.00 -34.76 2.91
N GLU A 5 13.88 -34.65 3.63
CA GLU A 5 12.53 -34.96 3.12
C GLU A 5 12.13 -34.02 1.96
N ILE A 6 12.52 -32.74 2.05
CA ILE A 6 12.30 -31.77 0.96
C ILE A 6 13.10 -32.18 -0.27
N ASN A 7 14.37 -32.60 -0.12
CA ASN A 7 15.21 -33.03 -1.24
C ASN A 7 14.65 -34.28 -1.92
N ASP A 8 14.16 -35.24 -1.17
CA ASP A 8 13.53 -36.45 -1.72
C ASP A 8 12.25 -36.11 -2.51
N GLN A 9 11.42 -35.23 -1.99
CA GLN A 9 10.23 -34.79 -2.71
C GLN A 9 10.57 -33.99 -3.98
N LEU A 10 11.61 -33.16 -3.97
CA LEU A 10 12.09 -32.46 -5.13
C LEU A 10 12.54 -33.44 -6.22
N GLN A 11 13.27 -34.49 -5.86
CA GLN A 11 13.71 -35.51 -6.81
C GLN A 11 12.54 -36.26 -7.43
N VAL A 12 11.60 -36.74 -6.62
CA VAL A 12 10.37 -37.40 -7.10
C VAL A 12 9.60 -36.52 -8.09
N ARG A 13 9.49 -35.23 -7.84
CA ARG A 13 8.81 -34.30 -8.74
C ARG A 13 9.58 -34.06 -10.04
N ARG A 14 10.90 -34.03 -9.99
CA ARG A 14 11.76 -33.99 -11.19
C ARG A 14 11.63 -35.25 -12.02
N ASP A 15 11.57 -36.42 -11.40
CA ASP A 15 11.36 -37.68 -12.10
C ASP A 15 10.00 -37.70 -12.80
N LYS A 16 8.95 -37.23 -12.15
CA LYS A 16 7.61 -37.06 -12.76
C LYS A 16 7.61 -36.04 -13.90
N MET A 17 8.40 -34.97 -13.79
CA MET A 17 8.57 -34.01 -14.87
C MET A 17 9.22 -34.68 -16.10
N GLU A 18 10.23 -35.51 -15.87
CA GLU A 18 10.90 -36.23 -16.95
C GLU A 18 9.98 -37.29 -17.57
N ASP A 19 9.16 -37.95 -16.78
CA ASP A 19 8.13 -38.89 -17.26
C ASP A 19 7.14 -38.17 -18.22
N LEU A 20 6.71 -36.94 -17.91
CA LEU A 20 5.90 -36.14 -18.84
C LEU A 20 6.61 -35.91 -20.17
N ARG A 21 7.90 -35.53 -20.15
CA ARG A 21 8.70 -35.29 -21.37
C ARG A 21 8.83 -36.56 -22.22
N GLN A 22 9.08 -37.69 -21.58
CA GLN A 22 9.21 -38.98 -22.28
C GLN A 22 7.88 -39.40 -22.93
N ASN A 23 6.74 -38.96 -22.41
CA ASN A 23 5.43 -39.15 -23.01
C ASN A 23 5.04 -38.03 -24.01
N GLY A 24 5.99 -37.18 -24.41
CA GLY A 24 5.78 -36.14 -25.42
C GLY A 24 4.99 -34.92 -24.91
N ILE A 25 4.83 -34.78 -23.59
CA ILE A 25 4.14 -33.66 -22.94
C ILE A 25 5.17 -32.65 -22.42
N ASP A 26 5.02 -31.40 -22.84
CA ASP A 26 5.79 -30.31 -22.25
C ASP A 26 5.32 -30.08 -20.80
N PRO A 27 6.18 -30.31 -19.79
CA PRO A 27 5.81 -30.13 -18.40
C PRO A 27 5.62 -28.66 -17.98
N PHE A 28 5.98 -27.73 -18.83
CA PHE A 28 5.82 -26.28 -18.63
C PHE A 28 4.93 -25.62 -19.66
N GLY A 29 4.14 -26.42 -20.37
CA GLY A 29 3.01 -26.13 -21.19
C GLY A 29 3.01 -24.82 -21.98
N GLN A 30 1.93 -24.63 -22.73
CA GLN A 30 1.75 -23.45 -23.56
C GLN A 30 0.43 -22.75 -23.20
N ARG A 31 0.05 -21.75 -24.00
CA ARG A 31 -1.21 -21.02 -23.86
C ARG A 31 -2.39 -21.98 -23.73
N PHE A 32 -3.25 -21.71 -22.76
CA PHE A 32 -4.52 -22.37 -22.55
C PHE A 32 -5.66 -21.33 -22.53
N ASP A 33 -6.59 -21.46 -23.44
CA ASP A 33 -7.74 -20.55 -23.54
C ASP A 33 -8.84 -20.99 -22.58
N ARG A 34 -8.93 -20.31 -21.44
CA ARG A 34 -10.01 -20.48 -20.46
C ARG A 34 -11.20 -19.62 -20.83
N THR A 35 -12.39 -20.12 -20.57
CA THR A 35 -13.66 -19.40 -20.79
C THR A 35 -14.14 -18.65 -19.54
N HIS A 36 -13.86 -19.20 -18.34
CA HIS A 36 -14.37 -18.69 -17.08
C HIS A 36 -13.28 -18.71 -15.98
N LEU A 37 -13.47 -17.86 -14.97
CA LEU A 37 -12.83 -17.96 -13.68
C LEU A 37 -13.75 -18.72 -12.70
N SER A 38 -13.18 -19.20 -11.59
CA SER A 38 -13.92 -19.99 -10.60
C SER A 38 -15.13 -19.25 -10.00
N SER A 39 -15.04 -17.93 -9.74
CA SER A 39 -16.18 -17.18 -9.23
C SER A 39 -17.28 -16.97 -10.28
N GLU A 40 -16.89 -16.76 -11.54
CA GLU A 40 -17.83 -16.56 -12.64
C GLU A 40 -18.71 -17.80 -12.83
N LEU A 41 -18.14 -19.00 -12.66
CA LEU A 41 -18.92 -20.23 -12.69
C LEU A 41 -19.99 -20.28 -11.59
N VAL A 42 -19.64 -19.80 -10.39
CA VAL A 42 -20.58 -19.78 -9.26
C VAL A 42 -21.66 -18.72 -9.48
N GLU A 43 -21.29 -17.54 -10.00
CA GLU A 43 -22.20 -16.44 -10.30
C GLU A 43 -23.20 -16.83 -11.39
N GLU A 44 -22.73 -17.44 -12.49
CA GLU A 44 -23.59 -17.80 -13.64
C GLU A 44 -24.41 -19.08 -13.42
N PHE A 45 -23.81 -20.09 -12.80
CA PHE A 45 -24.40 -21.46 -12.78
C PHE A 45 -24.77 -21.94 -11.37
N GLY A 46 -24.37 -21.20 -10.32
CA GLY A 46 -24.61 -21.62 -8.94
C GLY A 46 -26.10 -21.76 -8.57
N ALA A 47 -26.97 -20.98 -9.20
CA ALA A 47 -28.41 -21.02 -8.95
C ALA A 47 -29.14 -22.17 -9.64
N PHE A 48 -28.56 -22.76 -10.72
CA PHE A 48 -29.20 -23.85 -11.44
C PHE A 48 -29.30 -25.11 -10.58
N SER A 49 -30.38 -25.85 -10.75
CA SER A 49 -30.55 -27.20 -10.18
C SER A 49 -29.58 -28.18 -10.85
N LYS A 50 -29.45 -29.36 -10.26
CA LYS A 50 -28.63 -30.42 -10.84
C LYS A 50 -29.22 -30.90 -12.19
N GLU A 51 -30.52 -31.01 -12.28
CA GLU A 51 -31.27 -31.46 -13.44
C GLU A 51 -31.13 -30.43 -14.58
N GLU A 52 -31.24 -29.15 -14.29
CA GLU A 52 -31.04 -28.07 -15.27
C GLU A 52 -29.61 -28.06 -15.85
N LEU A 53 -28.60 -28.29 -15.02
CA LEU A 53 -27.21 -28.37 -15.49
C LEU A 53 -26.98 -29.65 -16.34
N GLU A 54 -27.60 -30.77 -15.98
CA GLU A 54 -27.53 -32.02 -16.75
C GLU A 54 -28.22 -31.88 -18.12
N GLU A 55 -29.32 -31.14 -18.20
CA GLU A 55 -30.03 -30.89 -19.47
C GLU A 55 -29.28 -29.90 -20.38
N LYS A 56 -28.68 -28.85 -19.80
CA LYS A 56 -28.01 -27.77 -20.55
C LYS A 56 -26.63 -28.16 -21.09
N GLU A 57 -25.97 -29.14 -20.49
CA GLU A 57 -24.61 -29.58 -20.84
C GLU A 57 -23.62 -28.43 -21.09
N ILE A 58 -23.57 -27.45 -20.18
CA ILE A 58 -22.74 -26.22 -20.31
C ILE A 58 -21.27 -26.59 -20.31
N GLU A 59 -20.61 -26.37 -21.45
CA GLU A 59 -19.17 -26.60 -21.58
C GLU A 59 -18.36 -25.39 -21.17
N VAL A 60 -17.31 -25.61 -20.37
CA VAL A 60 -16.40 -24.61 -19.88
C VAL A 60 -14.95 -25.06 -19.97
N ALA A 61 -14.03 -24.10 -20.06
CA ALA A 61 -12.60 -24.31 -19.96
C ALA A 61 -12.04 -23.45 -18.83
N ILE A 62 -11.37 -24.10 -17.89
CA ILE A 62 -10.74 -23.43 -16.74
C ILE A 62 -9.31 -23.90 -16.56
N ALA A 63 -8.50 -23.05 -15.94
CA ALA A 63 -7.13 -23.39 -15.58
C ALA A 63 -6.80 -22.86 -14.17
N GLY A 64 -6.03 -23.64 -13.43
CA GLY A 64 -5.66 -23.26 -12.07
C GLY A 64 -4.68 -24.24 -11.44
N ARG A 65 -4.29 -23.92 -10.21
CA ARG A 65 -3.35 -24.69 -9.40
C ARG A 65 -4.09 -25.74 -8.57
N ILE A 66 -3.63 -26.99 -8.63
CA ILE A 66 -4.18 -28.08 -7.81
C ILE A 66 -3.90 -27.80 -6.33
N ARG A 67 -4.97 -27.66 -5.54
CA ARG A 67 -4.91 -27.40 -4.09
C ARG A 67 -5.24 -28.62 -3.25
N THR A 68 -6.15 -29.45 -3.73
CA THR A 68 -6.51 -30.72 -3.12
C THR A 68 -6.72 -31.75 -4.19
N LYS A 69 -6.45 -32.99 -3.88
CA LYS A 69 -6.70 -34.13 -4.76
C LYS A 69 -7.12 -35.35 -3.96
N ARG A 70 -8.15 -36.05 -4.39
CA ARG A 70 -8.64 -37.31 -3.78
C ARG A 70 -9.23 -38.23 -4.86
N GLY A 71 -9.08 -39.49 -4.70
CA GLY A 71 -9.66 -40.50 -5.60
C GLY A 71 -9.05 -41.85 -5.39
N LYS A 72 -9.78 -42.88 -5.81
CA LYS A 72 -9.33 -44.26 -5.90
C LYS A 72 -9.86 -44.92 -7.20
N GLY A 73 -9.04 -45.77 -7.80
CA GLY A 73 -9.43 -46.50 -8.99
C GLY A 73 -9.53 -45.61 -10.23
N LYS A 74 -10.67 -45.60 -10.89
CA LYS A 74 -10.88 -44.96 -12.20
C LYS A 74 -11.53 -43.57 -12.16
N ALA A 75 -11.64 -42.97 -11.00
CA ALA A 75 -12.21 -41.62 -10.83
C ALA A 75 -11.56 -40.86 -9.69
N GLY A 76 -11.45 -39.55 -9.81
CA GLY A 76 -10.92 -38.67 -8.76
C GLY A 76 -11.48 -37.26 -8.83
N PHE A 77 -11.33 -36.57 -7.72
CA PHE A 77 -11.68 -35.15 -7.56
C PHE A 77 -10.43 -34.36 -7.24
N ALA A 78 -10.38 -33.14 -7.69
CA ALA A 78 -9.40 -32.15 -7.26
C ALA A 78 -10.07 -30.78 -7.15
N HIS A 79 -9.52 -29.89 -6.31
CA HIS A 79 -9.83 -28.46 -6.36
C HIS A 79 -8.69 -27.75 -7.07
N ILE A 80 -9.02 -26.94 -8.05
CA ILE A 80 -8.09 -26.05 -8.71
C ILE A 80 -8.41 -24.62 -8.34
N GLN A 81 -7.34 -23.85 -8.07
CA GLN A 81 -7.39 -22.47 -7.63
C GLN A 81 -6.94 -21.54 -8.74
N ASP A 82 -7.72 -20.51 -9.00
CA ASP A 82 -7.33 -19.36 -9.82
C ASP A 82 -7.26 -18.07 -9.00
N VAL A 83 -7.26 -16.91 -9.66
CA VAL A 83 -7.18 -15.59 -9.02
C VAL A 83 -8.45 -15.25 -8.21
N LYS A 84 -9.60 -15.86 -8.56
CA LYS A 84 -10.92 -15.56 -7.99
C LYS A 84 -11.40 -16.57 -6.95
N GLY A 85 -10.76 -17.72 -6.84
CA GLY A 85 -11.18 -18.73 -5.88
C GLY A 85 -10.79 -20.15 -6.28
N GLN A 86 -11.63 -21.10 -5.91
CA GLN A 86 -11.42 -22.53 -6.19
C GLN A 86 -12.69 -23.15 -6.76
N VAL A 87 -12.50 -24.13 -7.65
CA VAL A 87 -13.59 -24.96 -8.18
C VAL A 87 -13.18 -26.42 -8.17
N GLN A 88 -14.14 -27.30 -7.90
CA GLN A 88 -13.93 -28.74 -7.92
C GLN A 88 -13.98 -29.26 -9.37
N ILE A 89 -13.05 -30.13 -9.71
CA ILE A 89 -13.05 -30.91 -10.95
C ILE A 89 -13.26 -32.40 -10.64
N TYR A 90 -13.99 -33.07 -11.48
CA TYR A 90 -14.23 -34.50 -11.43
C TYR A 90 -13.67 -35.18 -12.70
N VAL A 91 -12.62 -35.98 -12.50
CA VAL A 91 -11.89 -36.64 -13.60
C VAL A 91 -12.15 -38.12 -13.56
N ARG A 92 -12.63 -38.67 -14.70
CA ARG A 92 -12.88 -40.11 -14.89
C ARG A 92 -12.06 -40.64 -16.04
N GLN A 93 -11.49 -41.84 -15.86
CA GLN A 93 -10.67 -42.50 -16.87
C GLN A 93 -11.43 -42.74 -18.18
N ASP A 94 -12.70 -43.18 -18.10
CA ASP A 94 -13.53 -43.43 -19.25
C ASP A 94 -13.96 -42.17 -20.03
N ALA A 95 -13.87 -40.99 -19.39
CA ALA A 95 -14.22 -39.72 -20.01
C ALA A 95 -12.96 -39.03 -20.65
N VAL A 96 -11.83 -39.05 -19.97
CA VAL A 96 -10.62 -38.36 -20.45
C VAL A 96 -9.61 -39.25 -21.18
N GLY A 97 -9.80 -40.59 -21.12
CA GLY A 97 -8.87 -41.59 -21.61
C GLY A 97 -7.82 -41.99 -20.56
N GLU A 98 -7.19 -43.13 -20.81
CA GLU A 98 -6.24 -43.72 -19.86
C GLU A 98 -5.00 -42.88 -19.66
N GLU A 99 -4.42 -42.31 -20.71
CA GLU A 99 -3.23 -41.47 -20.67
C GLU A 99 -3.45 -40.20 -19.86
N ALA A 100 -4.47 -39.42 -20.18
CA ALA A 100 -4.81 -38.19 -19.48
C ALA A 100 -5.16 -38.44 -18.00
N TYR A 101 -5.86 -39.58 -17.74
CA TYR A 101 -6.15 -40.01 -16.37
C TYR A 101 -4.89 -40.38 -15.59
N ASN A 102 -3.88 -40.97 -16.23
CA ASN A 102 -2.60 -41.26 -15.64
C ASN A 102 -1.84 -39.98 -15.26
N PHE A 103 -1.86 -38.95 -16.12
CA PHE A 103 -1.31 -37.62 -15.77
C PHE A 103 -2.01 -37.01 -14.58
N PHE A 104 -3.35 -37.06 -14.52
CA PHE A 104 -4.10 -36.61 -13.35
C PHE A 104 -3.70 -37.38 -12.08
N THR A 105 -3.56 -38.69 -12.13
CA THR A 105 -3.21 -39.47 -10.94
C THR A 105 -1.80 -39.24 -10.45
N LYS A 106 -0.85 -38.96 -11.36
CA LYS A 106 0.56 -38.62 -11.05
C LYS A 106 0.77 -37.16 -10.67
N ALA A 107 -0.20 -36.27 -10.96
CA ALA A 107 -0.10 -34.84 -10.65
C ALA A 107 0.06 -34.62 -9.15
N ASP A 108 0.88 -33.64 -8.80
CA ASP A 108 1.14 -33.25 -7.40
C ASP A 108 0.31 -31.99 -7.02
N LEU A 109 0.13 -31.81 -5.72
CA LEU A 109 -0.40 -30.54 -5.21
C LEU A 109 0.60 -29.42 -5.58
N GLY A 110 0.05 -28.35 -6.15
CA GLY A 110 0.84 -27.24 -6.67
C GLY A 110 0.98 -27.22 -8.19
N ASP A 111 0.78 -28.35 -8.89
CA ASP A 111 0.78 -28.37 -10.35
C ASP A 111 -0.33 -27.47 -10.91
N ILE A 112 -0.07 -26.82 -12.05
CA ILE A 112 -1.07 -26.01 -12.76
C ILE A 112 -1.60 -26.85 -13.94
N VAL A 113 -2.91 -26.87 -14.05
CA VAL A 113 -3.62 -27.66 -15.05
C VAL A 113 -4.72 -26.86 -15.73
N GLY A 114 -4.99 -27.21 -16.98
CA GLY A 114 -6.15 -26.77 -17.71
C GLY A 114 -7.14 -27.94 -17.89
N VAL A 115 -8.42 -27.66 -17.77
CA VAL A 115 -9.46 -28.67 -18.01
C VAL A 115 -10.57 -28.06 -18.86
N ARG A 116 -11.13 -28.90 -19.76
CA ARG A 116 -12.37 -28.65 -20.48
C ARG A 116 -13.38 -29.65 -20.02
N GLY A 117 -14.62 -29.25 -19.83
CA GLY A 117 -15.65 -30.16 -19.38
C GLY A 117 -16.98 -29.48 -19.16
N VAL A 118 -17.94 -30.24 -18.61
CA VAL A 118 -19.33 -29.81 -18.41
C VAL A 118 -19.55 -29.46 -16.94
N VAL A 119 -20.21 -28.33 -16.70
CA VAL A 119 -20.62 -27.92 -15.36
C VAL A 119 -21.72 -28.85 -14.84
N PHE A 120 -21.59 -29.29 -13.60
CA PHE A 120 -22.59 -30.15 -12.95
C PHE A 120 -22.59 -29.91 -11.43
N LYS A 121 -23.61 -30.39 -10.74
CA LYS A 121 -23.65 -30.48 -9.28
C LYS A 121 -23.44 -31.88 -8.78
N THR A 122 -22.59 -32.05 -7.78
CA THR A 122 -22.41 -33.34 -7.10
C THR A 122 -23.67 -33.74 -6.31
N LYS A 123 -23.69 -34.98 -5.77
CA LYS A 123 -24.80 -35.44 -4.91
C LYS A 123 -25.02 -34.58 -3.66
N VAL A 124 -23.97 -33.90 -3.20
CA VAL A 124 -24.03 -32.98 -2.04
C VAL A 124 -24.24 -31.52 -2.45
N GLY A 125 -24.51 -31.25 -3.73
CA GLY A 125 -24.82 -29.92 -4.24
C GLY A 125 -23.61 -29.04 -4.61
N GLU A 126 -22.36 -29.55 -4.52
CA GLU A 126 -21.17 -28.80 -4.88
C GLU A 126 -21.04 -28.59 -6.39
N LEU A 127 -20.95 -27.33 -6.85
CA LEU A 127 -20.73 -26.99 -8.25
C LEU A 127 -19.35 -27.47 -8.69
N SER A 128 -19.29 -28.25 -9.75
CA SER A 128 -18.11 -28.96 -10.20
C SER A 128 -18.05 -29.06 -11.72
N ILE A 129 -16.86 -29.38 -12.25
CA ILE A 129 -16.66 -29.60 -13.67
C ILE A 129 -16.40 -31.10 -13.92
N LYS A 130 -17.24 -31.74 -14.71
CA LYS A 130 -17.01 -33.09 -15.23
C LYS A 130 -16.07 -33.00 -16.41
N VAL A 131 -14.81 -33.37 -16.18
CA VAL A 131 -13.72 -33.17 -17.13
C VAL A 131 -13.85 -34.12 -18.33
N LYS A 132 -13.76 -33.54 -19.53
CA LYS A 132 -13.63 -34.23 -20.82
C LYS A 132 -12.21 -34.23 -21.35
N GLU A 133 -11.47 -33.10 -21.10
CA GLU A 133 -10.07 -32.96 -21.48
C GLU A 133 -9.25 -32.47 -20.27
N TYR A 134 -8.11 -33.10 -20.03
CA TYR A 134 -7.19 -32.75 -18.94
C TYR A 134 -5.80 -32.45 -19.52
N THR A 135 -5.30 -31.23 -19.31
CA THR A 135 -4.03 -30.75 -19.86
C THR A 135 -3.09 -30.34 -18.74
N PRO A 136 -1.94 -31.00 -18.56
CA PRO A 136 -0.85 -30.48 -17.72
C PRO A 136 -0.32 -29.18 -18.33
N LEU A 137 -0.22 -28.11 -17.51
CA LEU A 137 0.27 -26.80 -17.96
C LEU A 137 1.61 -26.44 -17.31
N THR A 138 1.77 -26.70 -16.00
CA THR A 138 3.02 -26.44 -15.33
C THR A 138 3.26 -27.44 -14.19
N LYS A 139 4.36 -28.15 -14.24
CA LYS A 139 4.81 -29.04 -13.16
C LYS A 139 5.45 -28.22 -12.04
N ALA A 140 4.86 -28.29 -10.85
CA ALA A 140 5.44 -27.68 -9.65
C ALA A 140 6.54 -28.59 -9.08
N LEU A 141 7.78 -28.11 -9.11
CA LEU A 141 8.92 -28.90 -8.66
C LEU A 141 9.13 -28.82 -7.13
N ARG A 142 8.57 -27.81 -6.46
CA ARG A 142 8.63 -27.69 -5.01
C ARG A 142 7.28 -28.01 -4.37
N PRO A 143 7.25 -28.76 -3.25
CA PRO A 143 6.02 -28.98 -2.52
C PRO A 143 5.51 -27.66 -1.92
N LEU A 144 4.19 -27.51 -1.88
CA LEU A 144 3.58 -26.44 -1.11
C LEU A 144 3.71 -26.73 0.39
N PRO A 145 3.78 -25.71 1.25
CA PRO A 145 3.68 -25.87 2.69
C PRO A 145 2.42 -26.65 3.07
N GLU A 146 2.47 -27.38 4.19
CA GLU A 146 1.33 -28.16 4.66
C GLU A 146 0.13 -27.26 4.98
N LYS A 147 -1.08 -27.69 4.57
CA LYS A 147 -2.31 -26.91 4.69
C LYS A 147 -2.66 -26.52 6.14
N TYR A 148 -2.28 -27.34 7.12
CA TYR A 148 -2.63 -27.17 8.53
C TYR A 148 -1.63 -26.29 9.31
N HIS A 149 -0.43 -26.17 8.82
CA HIS A 149 0.62 -25.34 9.46
C HIS A 149 0.99 -24.13 8.62
N GLY A 150 0.54 -24.06 7.37
CA GLY A 150 0.70 -22.95 6.43
C GLY A 150 2.06 -22.26 6.52
N LEU A 151 2.21 -21.15 5.86
CA LEU A 151 3.22 -20.15 6.20
C LEU A 151 2.67 -19.33 7.38
N THR A 152 2.82 -19.85 8.61
CA THR A 152 2.43 -19.14 9.84
C THR A 152 3.52 -18.18 10.30
N ASP A 153 4.76 -18.46 9.93
CA ASP A 153 5.88 -17.57 10.17
C ASP A 153 5.74 -16.31 9.30
N VAL A 154 5.62 -15.17 9.96
CA VAL A 154 5.37 -13.87 9.32
C VAL A 154 6.56 -13.46 8.43
N GLU A 155 7.79 -13.74 8.86
CA GLU A 155 8.98 -13.44 8.06
C GLU A 155 9.05 -14.31 6.80
N GLU A 156 8.79 -15.61 6.91
CA GLU A 156 8.72 -16.51 5.76
C GLU A 156 7.62 -16.05 4.76
N ARG A 157 6.50 -15.50 5.24
CA ARG A 157 5.44 -14.92 4.40
C ARG A 157 5.94 -13.70 3.62
N TYR A 158 6.78 -12.87 4.21
CA TYR A 158 7.36 -11.71 3.53
C TYR A 158 8.46 -12.12 2.55
N ARG A 159 9.37 -12.98 2.97
CA ARG A 159 10.48 -13.47 2.14
C ARG A 159 10.03 -14.30 0.94
N ARG A 160 8.93 -15.06 1.10
CA ARG A 160 8.34 -15.91 0.06
C ARG A 160 6.93 -15.49 -0.29
N ARG A 161 6.75 -14.21 -0.57
CA ARG A 161 5.44 -13.64 -0.87
C ARG A 161 4.68 -14.42 -1.95
N TYR A 162 5.35 -14.92 -2.96
CA TYR A 162 4.74 -15.78 -4.00
C TYR A 162 4.14 -17.08 -3.43
N VAL A 163 4.72 -17.66 -2.37
CA VAL A 163 4.13 -18.82 -1.69
C VAL A 163 2.98 -18.38 -0.78
N ASP A 164 3.15 -17.26 -0.07
CA ASP A 164 2.10 -16.68 0.77
C ASP A 164 0.83 -16.39 -0.06
N LEU A 165 0.96 -15.79 -1.25
CA LEU A 165 -0.15 -15.55 -2.17
C LEU A 165 -0.83 -16.83 -2.68
N ILE A 166 -0.10 -17.95 -2.78
CA ILE A 166 -0.68 -19.25 -3.10
C ILE A 166 -1.46 -19.80 -1.91
N MET A 167 -0.94 -19.65 -0.69
CA MET A 167 -1.46 -20.34 0.50
C MET A 167 -2.55 -19.54 1.23
N ASN A 168 -2.41 -18.22 1.31
CA ASN A 168 -3.21 -17.32 2.13
C ASN A 168 -4.10 -16.42 1.24
N GLU A 169 -5.39 -16.69 1.26
CA GLU A 169 -6.37 -15.89 0.51
C GLU A 169 -6.43 -14.44 1.01
N GLU A 170 -6.27 -14.24 2.32
CA GLU A 170 -6.22 -12.91 2.94
C GLU A 170 -5.13 -12.01 2.32
N SER A 171 -3.91 -12.54 2.18
CA SER A 171 -2.82 -11.80 1.53
C SER A 171 -3.18 -11.41 0.10
N LYS A 172 -3.76 -12.34 -0.66
CA LYS A 172 -4.21 -12.08 -2.04
C LYS A 172 -5.27 -10.97 -2.08
N GLN A 173 -6.25 -11.01 -1.18
CA GLN A 173 -7.30 -10.00 -1.10
C GLN A 173 -6.72 -8.62 -0.76
N THR A 174 -5.69 -8.54 0.12
CA THR A 174 -4.99 -7.29 0.40
C THR A 174 -4.37 -6.69 -0.86
N PHE A 175 -3.71 -7.49 -1.71
CA PHE A 175 -3.16 -7.01 -2.99
C PHE A 175 -4.23 -6.52 -3.96
N ILE A 176 -5.34 -7.27 -4.07
CA ILE A 176 -6.48 -6.89 -4.93
C ILE A 176 -7.11 -5.59 -4.41
N THR A 177 -7.32 -5.49 -3.09
CA THR A 177 -7.88 -4.30 -2.45
C THR A 177 -6.98 -3.09 -2.66
N ARG A 178 -5.65 -3.22 -2.52
CA ARG A 178 -4.71 -2.15 -2.84
C ARG A 178 -4.91 -1.60 -4.26
N THR A 179 -5.00 -2.48 -5.25
CA THR A 179 -5.23 -2.07 -6.64
C THR A 179 -6.56 -1.32 -6.78
N ARG A 180 -7.62 -1.80 -6.14
CA ARG A 180 -8.93 -1.14 -6.16
C ARG A 180 -8.91 0.22 -5.49
N VAL A 181 -8.22 0.37 -4.37
CA VAL A 181 -8.02 1.65 -3.66
C VAL A 181 -7.35 2.68 -4.57
N ILE A 182 -6.22 2.32 -5.20
CA ILE A 182 -5.49 3.22 -6.10
C ILE A 182 -6.35 3.57 -7.33
N THR A 183 -7.07 2.61 -7.90
CA THR A 183 -7.97 2.87 -9.03
C THR A 183 -9.13 3.80 -8.66
N ALA A 184 -9.73 3.62 -7.48
CA ALA A 184 -10.79 4.48 -6.98
C ALA A 184 -10.29 5.92 -6.72
N MET A 185 -9.08 6.04 -6.13
CA MET A 185 -8.42 7.33 -5.90
C MET A 185 -8.17 8.09 -7.20
N ARG A 186 -7.57 7.44 -8.22
CA ARG A 186 -7.37 8.05 -9.54
C ARG A 186 -8.67 8.55 -10.14
N ARG A 187 -9.67 7.68 -10.18
CA ARG A 187 -10.98 8.05 -10.76
C ARG A 187 -11.64 9.21 -10.00
N TYR A 188 -11.51 9.25 -8.68
CA TYR A 188 -12.03 10.36 -7.87
C TYR A 188 -11.37 11.68 -8.24
N LEU A 189 -10.05 11.71 -8.34
CA LEU A 189 -9.28 12.92 -8.69
C LEU A 189 -9.47 13.33 -10.15
N ASP A 190 -9.47 12.38 -11.09
CA ASP A 190 -9.73 12.65 -12.52
C ASP A 190 -11.11 13.31 -12.72
N ASN A 191 -12.13 12.86 -11.99
CA ASN A 191 -13.47 13.44 -12.02
C ASN A 191 -13.52 14.87 -11.44
N LEU A 192 -12.56 15.26 -10.60
CA LEU A 192 -12.39 16.63 -10.10
C LEU A 192 -11.49 17.49 -10.99
N GLY A 193 -11.01 16.94 -12.11
CA GLY A 193 -10.18 17.63 -13.09
C GLY A 193 -8.71 17.72 -12.74
N TYR A 194 -8.21 16.88 -11.83
CA TYR A 194 -6.77 16.75 -11.60
C TYR A 194 -6.11 16.01 -12.75
N LEU A 195 -4.87 16.39 -13.05
CA LEU A 195 -4.00 15.71 -14.03
C LEU A 195 -2.99 14.83 -13.32
N GLU A 196 -2.97 13.53 -13.63
CA GLU A 196 -1.88 12.66 -13.17
C GLU A 196 -0.61 13.00 -13.96
N VAL A 197 0.48 13.24 -13.24
CA VAL A 197 1.78 13.61 -13.83
C VAL A 197 2.88 12.72 -13.26
N GLU A 198 4.02 12.68 -13.93
CA GLU A 198 5.23 12.00 -13.48
C GLU A 198 6.38 13.01 -13.40
N THR A 199 7.03 13.07 -12.24
CA THR A 199 8.21 13.90 -12.01
C THR A 199 9.45 13.04 -11.81
N PRO A 200 10.68 13.59 -11.91
CA PRO A 200 11.91 12.81 -11.78
C PRO A 200 12.00 12.06 -10.44
N ILE A 201 12.51 10.82 -10.52
CA ILE A 201 12.90 10.05 -9.32
C ILE A 201 14.31 10.41 -8.88
N LEU A 202 15.20 10.72 -9.82
CA LEU A 202 16.57 11.11 -9.55
C LEU A 202 16.64 12.64 -9.43
N HIS A 203 17.10 13.12 -8.28
CA HIS A 203 17.21 14.54 -7.95
C HIS A 203 18.67 14.95 -7.80
N THR A 204 18.96 16.18 -8.16
CA THR A 204 20.27 16.82 -7.92
C THR A 204 20.32 17.56 -6.59
N THR A 205 19.16 17.95 -6.05
CA THR A 205 19.01 18.67 -4.78
C THR A 205 17.86 18.04 -3.99
N LEU A 206 18.03 17.95 -2.69
CA LEU A 206 17.03 17.38 -1.78
C LEU A 206 16.06 18.45 -1.28
N GLY A 207 14.79 18.14 -1.24
CA GLY A 207 13.76 19.02 -0.69
C GLY A 207 12.36 18.39 -0.69
N GLY A 208 11.42 19.08 -0.04
CA GLY A 208 10.01 18.65 0.05
C GLY A 208 9.71 17.75 1.24
N ALA A 209 10.71 17.29 2.00
CA ALA A 209 10.52 16.52 3.23
C ALA A 209 11.77 16.60 4.11
N ALA A 210 11.60 16.30 5.39
CA ALA A 210 12.70 16.05 6.33
C ALA A 210 12.98 14.53 6.32
N ALA A 211 14.01 14.08 5.63
CA ALA A 211 14.38 12.67 5.52
C ALA A 211 15.80 12.49 4.98
N ARG A 212 16.44 11.37 5.32
CA ARG A 212 17.72 10.99 4.74
C ARG A 212 17.52 10.35 3.36
N PRO A 213 18.31 10.76 2.34
CA PRO A 213 18.20 10.20 0.99
C PRO A 213 18.97 8.89 0.82
N PHE A 214 18.63 8.13 -0.24
CA PHE A 214 19.56 7.21 -0.87
C PHE A 214 20.35 7.96 -1.94
N GLU A 215 21.65 7.76 -1.96
CA GLU A 215 22.59 8.39 -2.90
C GLU A 215 22.95 7.40 -4.03
N THR A 216 23.16 7.92 -5.22
CA THR A 216 23.63 7.16 -6.38
C THR A 216 24.52 8.04 -7.26
N HIS A 217 25.25 7.43 -8.20
CA HIS A 217 26.18 8.13 -9.08
C HIS A 217 25.80 7.93 -10.55
N HIS A 218 25.74 9.03 -11.32
CA HIS A 218 25.53 9.01 -12.75
C HIS A 218 26.86 8.92 -13.49
N ASN A 219 27.26 7.71 -13.92
CA ASN A 219 28.57 7.44 -14.47
C ASN A 219 28.97 8.31 -15.67
N THR A 220 28.04 8.59 -16.59
CA THR A 220 28.34 9.37 -17.81
C THR A 220 28.49 10.86 -17.53
N LEU A 221 27.74 11.40 -16.59
CA LEU A 221 27.79 12.80 -16.21
C LEU A 221 28.77 13.06 -15.07
N ASP A 222 29.32 12.00 -14.46
CA ASP A 222 30.25 12.06 -13.32
C ASP A 222 29.70 12.94 -12.20
N MET A 223 28.44 12.67 -11.80
CA MET A 223 27.74 13.45 -10.77
C MET A 223 26.94 12.57 -9.84
N ASP A 224 26.85 12.97 -8.58
CA ASP A 224 26.02 12.32 -7.58
C ASP A 224 24.57 12.77 -7.72
N LEU A 225 23.65 11.84 -7.51
CA LEU A 225 22.22 12.04 -7.54
C LEU A 225 21.58 11.38 -6.31
N TYR A 226 20.40 11.83 -5.99
CA TYR A 226 19.61 11.33 -4.88
C TYR A 226 18.31 10.69 -5.39
N LEU A 227 17.88 9.59 -4.78
CA LEU A 227 16.52 9.12 -4.95
C LEU A 227 15.56 10.06 -4.18
N ARG A 228 14.47 10.46 -4.83
CA ARG A 228 13.53 11.43 -4.27
C ARG A 228 12.96 11.02 -2.91
N ILE A 229 12.91 11.97 -1.99
CA ILE A 229 12.29 11.83 -0.67
C ILE A 229 10.86 12.38 -0.62
N ALA A 230 10.46 13.16 -1.62
CA ALA A 230 9.13 13.76 -1.85
C ALA A 230 8.99 14.17 -3.32
N THR A 231 7.78 14.42 -3.79
CA THR A 231 7.49 14.96 -5.14
C THR A 231 7.13 16.44 -5.11
N GLU A 232 6.95 17.01 -3.94
CA GLU A 232 6.42 18.33 -3.63
C GLU A 232 6.99 19.47 -4.50
N LEU A 233 8.30 19.71 -4.45
CA LEU A 233 8.90 20.87 -5.13
C LEU A 233 8.77 20.78 -6.66
N HIS A 234 8.76 19.56 -7.21
CA HIS A 234 8.56 19.37 -8.64
C HIS A 234 7.10 19.61 -9.05
N LEU A 235 6.13 19.16 -8.25
CA LEU A 235 4.71 19.39 -8.52
C LEU A 235 4.34 20.88 -8.39
N LYS A 236 4.94 21.59 -7.42
CA LYS A 236 4.77 23.05 -7.30
C LYS A 236 5.31 23.82 -8.50
N ARG A 237 6.43 23.37 -9.10
CA ARG A 237 6.92 23.95 -10.38
C ARG A 237 5.89 23.80 -11.51
N LEU A 238 5.09 22.74 -11.51
CA LEU A 238 4.01 22.57 -12.49
C LEU A 238 2.87 23.55 -12.26
N LEU A 239 2.56 23.92 -11.00
CA LEU A 239 1.63 25.00 -10.67
C LEU A 239 2.13 26.35 -11.21
N VAL A 240 3.42 26.66 -11.04
CA VAL A 240 4.05 27.86 -11.62
C VAL A 240 3.90 27.83 -13.15
N GLY A 241 4.03 26.65 -13.77
CA GLY A 241 3.84 26.44 -15.21
C GLY A 241 2.39 26.50 -15.68
N GLY A 242 1.42 26.69 -14.78
CA GLY A 242 -0.01 26.86 -15.12
C GLY A 242 -0.83 25.56 -15.14
N LEU A 243 -0.31 24.43 -14.66
CA LEU A 243 -1.12 23.23 -14.42
C LEU A 243 -1.80 23.36 -13.05
N GLU A 244 -3.05 23.82 -13.05
CA GLU A 244 -3.73 24.26 -11.83
C GLU A 244 -4.12 23.15 -10.86
N LYS A 245 -4.28 21.90 -11.35
CA LYS A 245 -4.60 20.71 -10.53
C LYS A 245 -3.76 19.54 -10.99
N VAL A 246 -2.84 19.11 -10.16
CA VAL A 246 -1.93 18.00 -10.48
C VAL A 246 -1.86 17.00 -9.34
N TYR A 247 -1.62 15.72 -9.65
CA TYR A 247 -1.25 14.73 -8.68
C TYR A 247 -0.24 13.73 -9.25
N GLU A 248 0.54 13.14 -8.36
CA GLU A 248 1.44 12.03 -8.69
C GLU A 248 1.29 10.93 -7.66
N ILE A 249 1.09 9.69 -8.12
CA ILE A 249 1.18 8.49 -7.29
C ILE A 249 2.51 7.81 -7.61
N GLY A 250 3.42 7.76 -6.64
CA GLY A 250 4.75 7.27 -6.90
C GLY A 250 5.47 6.69 -5.69
N ARG A 251 6.60 6.04 -5.97
CA ARG A 251 7.53 5.59 -4.95
C ARG A 251 8.35 6.75 -4.42
N ILE A 252 8.47 6.77 -3.11
CA ILE A 252 9.29 7.66 -2.31
C ILE A 252 10.34 6.82 -1.60
N PHE A 253 11.53 7.36 -1.42
CA PHE A 253 12.70 6.65 -0.89
C PHE A 253 13.28 7.43 0.29
N ARG A 254 13.32 6.83 1.48
CA ARG A 254 13.90 7.41 2.69
C ARG A 254 14.84 6.41 3.34
N ASN A 255 16.11 6.78 3.48
CA ASN A 255 17.16 5.93 4.04
C ASN A 255 17.13 5.99 5.57
N GLU A 256 16.06 5.46 6.13
CA GLU A 256 15.75 5.44 7.56
C GLU A 256 15.61 4.01 8.06
N GLY A 257 15.39 3.87 9.38
CA GLY A 257 15.20 2.56 10.02
C GLY A 257 13.97 1.84 9.51
N ILE A 258 14.07 0.51 9.38
CA ILE A 258 12.97 -0.35 8.97
C ILE A 258 12.17 -0.78 10.21
N SER A 259 10.84 -0.74 10.11
CA SER A 259 9.94 -1.21 11.15
C SER A 259 8.64 -1.75 10.52
N VAL A 260 7.74 -2.28 11.33
CA VAL A 260 6.39 -2.66 10.87
C VAL A 260 5.59 -1.47 10.31
N ARG A 261 6.02 -0.24 10.61
CA ARG A 261 5.37 1.01 10.18
C ARG A 261 6.14 1.77 9.09
N HIS A 262 7.43 1.50 8.93
CA HIS A 262 8.33 2.22 8.03
C HIS A 262 9.08 1.24 7.12
N ASN A 263 9.01 1.52 5.85
CA ASN A 263 9.78 0.84 4.81
C ASN A 263 10.63 1.90 4.08
N PRO A 264 11.89 1.64 3.75
CA PRO A 264 12.76 2.60 3.07
C PRO A 264 12.23 3.06 1.71
N GLU A 265 11.38 2.27 1.08
CA GLU A 265 10.61 2.67 -0.09
C GLU A 265 9.10 2.45 0.17
N PHE A 266 8.29 3.44 -0.13
CA PHE A 266 6.85 3.38 0.06
C PHE A 266 6.12 4.14 -1.06
N THR A 267 4.83 3.90 -1.19
CA THR A 267 3.99 4.61 -2.16
C THR A 267 3.22 5.71 -1.45
N SER A 268 3.32 6.92 -1.98
CA SER A 268 2.47 8.04 -1.59
C SER A 268 1.77 8.64 -2.81
N ILE A 269 0.75 9.43 -2.54
CA ILE A 269 0.20 10.39 -3.48
C ILE A 269 0.49 11.78 -2.93
N GLU A 270 0.93 12.67 -3.79
CA GLU A 270 0.94 14.10 -3.54
C GLU A 270 0.10 14.80 -4.62
N LEU A 271 -0.67 15.79 -4.21
CA LEU A 271 -1.52 16.57 -5.10
C LEU A 271 -1.53 18.03 -4.69
N TYR A 272 -1.72 18.90 -5.69
CA TYR A 272 -1.72 20.34 -5.52
C TYR A 272 -2.84 20.97 -6.34
N GLU A 273 -3.52 21.94 -5.75
CA GLU A 273 -4.62 22.66 -6.36
C GLU A 273 -4.41 24.17 -6.23
N ALA A 274 -4.29 24.85 -7.37
CA ALA A 274 -4.26 26.30 -7.42
C ALA A 274 -5.57 26.90 -6.91
N TYR A 275 -5.45 28.00 -6.17
CA TYR A 275 -6.56 28.72 -5.54
C TYR A 275 -7.27 27.96 -4.41
N GLY A 276 -6.71 26.79 -4.01
CA GLY A 276 -7.08 26.05 -2.81
C GLY A 276 -6.30 26.52 -1.58
N ASP A 277 -6.69 26.00 -0.42
CA ASP A 277 -6.09 26.25 0.89
C ASP A 277 -6.16 25.01 1.78
N MET A 278 -5.75 25.15 3.04
CA MET A 278 -5.81 24.06 4.03
C MET A 278 -7.23 23.48 4.19
N GLU A 279 -8.27 24.34 4.23
CA GLU A 279 -9.67 23.90 4.39
C GLU A 279 -10.14 23.09 3.17
N THR A 280 -9.78 23.53 1.96
CA THR A 280 -10.02 22.80 0.71
C THR A 280 -9.39 21.40 0.77
N MET A 281 -8.17 21.30 1.29
CA MET A 281 -7.46 20.04 1.42
C MET A 281 -8.06 19.13 2.50
N MET A 282 -8.57 19.67 3.62
CA MET A 282 -9.33 18.91 4.61
C MET A 282 -10.58 18.27 3.99
N ASP A 283 -11.37 19.08 3.31
CA ASP A 283 -12.62 18.62 2.67
C ASP A 283 -12.32 17.56 1.59
N LEU A 284 -11.30 17.78 0.77
CA LEU A 284 -10.87 16.80 -0.23
C LEU A 284 -10.44 15.48 0.39
N THR A 285 -9.62 15.52 1.43
CA THR A 285 -9.09 14.34 2.13
C THR A 285 -10.22 13.50 2.71
N GLU A 286 -11.10 14.14 3.45
CA GLU A 286 -12.22 13.50 4.13
C GLU A 286 -13.18 12.84 3.13
N ASN A 287 -13.62 13.58 2.12
CA ASN A 287 -14.55 13.08 1.13
C ASN A 287 -13.93 11.97 0.25
N MET A 288 -12.66 12.11 -0.14
CA MET A 288 -11.97 11.11 -0.96
C MET A 288 -11.79 9.79 -0.21
N ILE A 289 -11.32 9.81 1.04
CA ILE A 289 -11.12 8.59 1.83
C ILE A 289 -12.45 7.91 2.14
N ALA A 290 -13.49 8.67 2.51
CA ALA A 290 -14.84 8.13 2.72
C ALA A 290 -15.40 7.49 1.44
N HIS A 291 -15.23 8.15 0.29
CA HIS A 291 -15.65 7.62 -1.01
C HIS A 291 -14.92 6.32 -1.36
N ILE A 292 -13.60 6.28 -1.19
CA ILE A 292 -12.78 5.08 -1.47
C ILE A 292 -13.23 3.91 -0.58
N ALA A 293 -13.43 4.14 0.72
CA ALA A 293 -13.89 3.11 1.64
C ALA A 293 -15.26 2.56 1.21
N GLN A 294 -16.22 3.43 0.91
CA GLN A 294 -17.55 3.03 0.45
C GLN A 294 -17.51 2.27 -0.88
N GLU A 295 -16.71 2.72 -1.85
CA GLU A 295 -16.62 2.08 -3.17
C GLU A 295 -15.92 0.73 -3.11
N VAL A 296 -14.82 0.64 -2.36
CA VAL A 296 -13.96 -0.55 -2.36
C VAL A 296 -14.48 -1.63 -1.40
N LEU A 297 -14.98 -1.22 -0.24
CA LEU A 297 -15.39 -2.12 0.85
C LEU A 297 -16.91 -2.21 1.02
N GLY A 298 -17.67 -1.27 0.46
CA GLY A 298 -19.13 -1.17 0.66
C GLY A 298 -19.52 -0.57 2.02
N THR A 299 -18.59 -0.03 2.78
CA THR A 299 -18.81 0.58 4.11
C THR A 299 -17.76 1.63 4.41
N THR A 300 -18.12 2.61 5.23
CA THR A 300 -17.20 3.60 5.80
C THR A 300 -16.74 3.26 7.21
N THR A 301 -17.24 2.17 7.79
CA THR A 301 -16.80 1.68 9.09
C THR A 301 -15.89 0.47 8.90
N VAL A 302 -14.66 0.56 9.37
CA VAL A 302 -13.63 -0.46 9.18
C VAL A 302 -13.01 -0.91 10.50
N PRO A 303 -12.75 -2.21 10.69
CA PRO A 303 -11.98 -2.68 11.84
C PRO A 303 -10.50 -2.38 11.60
N TYR A 304 -9.80 -1.83 12.58
CA TYR A 304 -8.36 -1.64 12.53
C TYR A 304 -7.73 -1.58 13.93
N GLY A 305 -6.65 -2.31 14.15
CA GLY A 305 -5.89 -2.26 15.41
C GLY A 305 -6.70 -2.64 16.67
N GLY A 306 -7.81 -3.37 16.51
CA GLY A 306 -8.74 -3.71 17.61
C GLY A 306 -9.82 -2.66 17.83
N HIS A 307 -9.83 -1.58 17.07
CA HIS A 307 -10.85 -0.51 17.10
C HIS A 307 -11.79 -0.62 15.89
N GLU A 308 -12.96 -0.02 16.02
CA GLU A 308 -13.86 0.28 14.92
C GLU A 308 -13.63 1.73 14.50
N ILE A 309 -13.15 1.95 13.30
CA ILE A 309 -12.81 3.27 12.75
C ILE A 309 -13.94 3.72 11.83
N ASN A 310 -14.51 4.88 12.11
CA ASN A 310 -15.56 5.49 11.29
C ASN A 310 -14.96 6.52 10.32
N LEU A 311 -14.94 6.17 9.03
CA LEU A 311 -14.44 7.03 7.95
C LEU A 311 -15.55 7.88 7.29
N ALA A 312 -16.80 7.84 7.80
CA ALA A 312 -17.84 8.74 7.31
C ALA A 312 -17.44 10.20 7.58
N VAL A 313 -17.84 11.10 6.67
CA VAL A 313 -17.52 12.54 6.76
C VAL A 313 -18.00 13.16 8.09
N GLY A 314 -17.33 14.24 8.53
CA GLY A 314 -17.59 14.90 9.81
C GLY A 314 -16.47 14.65 10.83
N TRP A 315 -15.24 14.53 10.35
CA TRP A 315 -14.08 14.28 11.20
C TRP A 315 -13.75 15.46 12.10
N LYS A 316 -13.19 15.17 13.28
CA LYS A 316 -12.74 16.19 14.23
C LYS A 316 -11.64 17.05 13.62
N ARG A 317 -11.76 18.38 13.76
CA ARG A 317 -10.71 19.36 13.47
C ARG A 317 -10.27 19.92 14.80
N TRP A 318 -9.00 19.74 15.15
CA TRP A 318 -8.48 20.06 16.47
C TRP A 318 -7.18 20.82 16.37
N HIS A 319 -7.14 22.03 16.95
CA HIS A 319 -5.92 22.80 16.94
C HIS A 319 -4.86 22.13 17.83
N MET A 320 -3.62 22.04 17.38
CA MET A 320 -2.52 21.34 18.08
C MET A 320 -2.38 21.84 19.53
N VAL A 321 -2.34 23.15 19.75
CA VAL A 321 -2.21 23.74 21.09
C VAL A 321 -3.42 23.46 21.98
N GLU A 322 -4.63 23.45 21.42
CA GLU A 322 -5.85 23.05 22.17
C GLU A 322 -5.77 21.60 22.61
N ALA A 323 -5.33 20.71 21.73
CA ALA A 323 -5.15 19.30 22.03
C ALA A 323 -4.13 19.08 23.15
N ILE A 324 -2.99 19.75 23.09
CA ILE A 324 -1.97 19.72 24.15
C ILE A 324 -2.56 20.23 25.45
N LYS A 325 -3.25 21.37 25.43
CA LYS A 325 -3.83 21.99 26.61
C LYS A 325 -4.89 21.10 27.28
N GLU A 326 -5.75 20.46 26.50
CA GLU A 326 -6.77 19.56 27.02
C GLU A 326 -6.16 18.33 27.73
N ILE A 327 -5.05 17.83 27.22
CA ILE A 327 -4.42 16.61 27.73
C ILE A 327 -3.42 16.87 28.84
N THR A 328 -2.61 17.93 28.74
CA THR A 328 -1.50 18.20 29.66
C THR A 328 -1.77 19.36 30.62
N GLY A 329 -2.73 20.23 30.30
CA GLY A 329 -2.97 21.50 31.02
C GLY A 329 -2.04 22.65 30.58
N VAL A 330 -1.05 22.41 29.72
CA VAL A 330 -0.10 23.41 29.24
C VAL A 330 -0.71 24.22 28.09
N ASP A 331 -0.71 25.53 28.24
CA ASP A 331 -1.31 26.47 27.28
C ASP A 331 -0.25 27.24 26.50
N PHE A 332 0.11 26.73 25.32
CA PHE A 332 1.07 27.36 24.42
C PHE A 332 0.47 28.50 23.56
N PHE A 333 -0.80 28.83 23.69
CA PHE A 333 -1.31 30.09 23.12
C PHE A 333 -0.77 31.31 23.87
N LYS A 334 -0.37 31.14 25.13
CA LYS A 334 0.31 32.19 25.87
C LYS A 334 1.67 32.48 25.25
N GLU A 335 1.96 33.76 25.09
CA GLU A 335 3.30 34.17 24.69
C GLU A 335 4.32 33.74 25.75
N MET A 336 5.41 33.13 25.32
CA MET A 336 6.52 32.71 26.17
C MET A 336 7.84 32.75 25.42
N THR A 337 8.90 32.88 26.15
CA THR A 337 10.25 32.77 25.63
C THR A 337 10.66 31.30 25.45
N PHE A 338 11.66 31.03 24.63
CA PHE A 338 12.16 29.66 24.44
C PHE A 338 12.67 29.05 25.77
N GLU A 339 13.30 29.87 26.65
CA GLU A 339 13.75 29.39 27.97
C GLU A 339 12.60 29.02 28.91
N GLU A 340 11.49 29.75 28.87
CA GLU A 340 10.29 29.40 29.61
C GLU A 340 9.68 28.09 29.07
N ALA A 341 9.62 27.91 27.74
CA ALA A 341 9.14 26.65 27.13
C ALA A 341 10.04 25.45 27.48
N LYS A 342 11.37 25.64 27.54
CA LYS A 342 12.32 24.62 28.02
C LYS A 342 12.07 24.23 29.47
N ALA A 343 11.77 25.23 30.34
CA ALA A 343 11.45 24.95 31.73
C ALA A 343 10.16 24.08 31.84
N ILE A 344 9.12 24.39 31.06
CA ILE A 344 7.90 23.61 30.99
C ILE A 344 8.18 22.19 30.45
N ALA A 345 8.98 22.07 29.39
CA ALA A 345 9.39 20.77 28.85
C ALA A 345 10.09 19.90 29.90
N LYS A 346 10.99 20.49 30.66
CA LYS A 346 11.69 19.80 31.76
C LYS A 346 10.73 19.34 32.86
N GLU A 347 9.74 20.15 33.25
CA GLU A 347 8.72 19.78 34.25
C GLU A 347 7.89 18.58 33.80
N HIS A 348 7.68 18.43 32.48
CA HIS A 348 6.90 17.34 31.88
C HIS A 348 7.78 16.17 31.37
N ASN A 349 9.09 16.18 31.65
CA ASN A 349 10.07 15.19 31.18
C ASN A 349 10.12 15.06 29.64
N VAL A 350 9.92 16.17 28.93
CA VAL A 350 10.06 16.25 27.47
C VAL A 350 11.51 16.63 27.15
N GLU A 351 12.14 15.87 26.29
CA GLU A 351 13.51 16.11 25.85
C GLU A 351 13.55 17.31 24.88
N VAL A 352 14.57 18.14 25.00
CA VAL A 352 14.79 19.30 24.12
C VAL A 352 16.14 19.14 23.44
N PRO A 353 16.20 18.58 22.22
CA PRO A 353 17.45 18.44 21.44
C PRO A 353 18.16 19.76 21.18
N ALA A 354 19.49 19.71 20.96
CA ALA A 354 20.33 20.89 20.80
C ALA A 354 19.99 21.71 19.54
N HIS A 355 19.42 21.10 18.53
CA HIS A 355 19.02 21.78 17.29
C HIS A 355 17.70 22.52 17.38
N PHE A 356 16.92 22.35 18.47
CA PHE A 356 15.72 23.15 18.69
C PHE A 356 16.07 24.60 18.92
N THR A 357 15.47 25.50 18.16
CA THR A 357 15.77 26.93 18.15
C THR A 357 14.61 27.81 18.58
N GLY A 358 13.40 27.26 18.68
CA GLY A 358 12.19 28.02 18.99
C GLY A 358 11.15 27.25 19.80
N VAL A 359 10.14 27.98 20.28
CA VAL A 359 9.03 27.44 21.06
C VAL A 359 8.24 26.41 20.27
N GLY A 360 8.14 26.59 18.94
CA GLY A 360 7.38 25.70 18.06
C GLY A 360 7.92 24.27 18.04
N HIS A 361 9.21 24.05 18.13
CA HIS A 361 9.78 22.72 18.26
C HIS A 361 9.30 22.01 19.54
N ILE A 362 9.21 22.75 20.65
CA ILE A 362 8.72 22.21 21.94
C ILE A 362 7.23 21.90 21.86
N ILE A 363 6.45 22.74 21.19
CA ILE A 363 5.00 22.49 20.97
C ILE A 363 4.81 21.17 20.20
N ASN A 364 5.57 20.97 19.13
CA ASN A 364 5.50 19.76 18.34
C ASN A 364 5.88 18.52 19.16
N GLU A 365 6.95 18.58 19.94
CA GLU A 365 7.41 17.50 20.82
C GLU A 365 6.34 17.14 21.90
N PHE A 366 5.65 18.17 22.44
CA PHE A 366 4.53 17.94 23.36
C PHE A 366 3.36 17.21 22.69
N PHE A 367 3.08 17.55 21.44
CA PHE A 367 2.02 16.88 20.69
C PHE A 367 2.38 15.41 20.48
N GLU A 368 3.57 15.11 19.96
CA GLU A 368 4.05 13.76 19.72
C GLU A 368 4.09 12.91 21.00
N THR A 369 4.56 13.49 22.10
CA THR A 369 4.69 12.78 23.38
C THR A 369 3.36 12.48 24.06
N PHE A 370 2.40 13.41 24.02
CA PHE A 370 1.22 13.32 24.89
C PHE A 370 -0.10 13.13 24.16
N VAL A 371 -0.21 13.56 22.90
CA VAL A 371 -1.48 13.65 22.18
C VAL A 371 -1.62 12.55 21.13
N GLU A 372 -0.62 12.33 20.30
CA GLU A 372 -0.67 11.47 19.12
C GLU A 372 -1.23 10.08 19.46
N GLU A 373 -0.67 9.41 20.46
CA GLU A 373 -1.09 8.05 20.86
C GLU A 373 -2.54 7.96 21.37
N LYS A 374 -3.20 9.07 21.68
CA LYS A 374 -4.58 9.11 22.16
C LYS A 374 -5.62 9.28 21.06
N ILE A 375 -5.18 9.54 19.85
CA ILE A 375 -6.08 9.76 18.70
C ILE A 375 -6.44 8.41 18.09
N VAL A 376 -7.71 8.00 18.24
CA VAL A 376 -8.22 6.75 17.66
C VAL A 376 -9.02 7.03 16.38
N GLN A 377 -10.02 7.90 16.44
CA GLN A 377 -10.89 8.23 15.32
C GLN A 377 -10.23 9.28 14.40
N PRO A 378 -10.59 9.32 13.10
CA PRO A 378 -10.04 10.31 12.17
C PRO A 378 -10.12 11.72 12.73
N THR A 379 -8.97 12.36 12.86
CA THR A 379 -8.84 13.70 13.43
C THR A 379 -7.80 14.50 12.67
N PHE A 380 -8.20 15.65 12.18
CA PHE A 380 -7.29 16.65 11.65
C PHE A 380 -6.68 17.43 12.81
N ILE A 381 -5.37 17.37 12.94
CA ILE A 381 -4.58 18.23 13.84
C ILE A 381 -4.05 19.38 12.99
N TYR A 382 -4.50 20.60 13.27
CA TYR A 382 -4.09 21.79 12.53
C TYR A 382 -3.41 22.83 13.42
N GLY A 383 -2.78 23.84 12.80
CA GLY A 383 -2.05 24.87 13.51
C GLY A 383 -0.66 24.41 13.96
N HIS A 384 0.06 23.76 13.06
CA HIS A 384 1.46 23.37 13.29
C HIS A 384 2.36 24.60 13.37
N PRO A 385 3.36 24.61 14.27
CA PRO A 385 4.31 25.72 14.39
C PRO A 385 5.08 25.99 13.11
N VAL A 386 5.49 27.24 12.96
CA VAL A 386 6.29 27.72 11.81
C VAL A 386 7.64 27.02 11.73
N GLU A 387 8.27 26.75 12.86
CA GLU A 387 9.60 26.14 12.95
C GLU A 387 9.63 24.73 12.33
N VAL A 388 8.55 23.98 12.45
CA VAL A 388 8.44 22.60 11.92
C VAL A 388 7.68 22.51 10.58
N SER A 389 7.40 23.66 9.95
CA SER A 389 6.56 23.75 8.75
C SER A 389 7.18 24.64 7.66
N PRO A 390 8.36 24.26 7.10
CA PRO A 390 9.15 25.15 6.25
C PRO A 390 8.52 25.50 4.90
N LEU A 391 7.51 24.75 4.45
CA LEU A 391 6.87 24.91 3.13
C LEU A 391 5.42 25.40 3.24
N ALA A 392 4.91 25.55 4.47
CA ALA A 392 3.54 25.97 4.74
C ALA A 392 3.43 27.49 4.98
N LYS A 393 2.33 28.07 4.53
CA LYS A 393 2.03 29.48 4.72
C LYS A 393 1.71 29.79 6.18
N LYS A 394 2.23 30.90 6.70
CA LYS A 394 1.89 31.40 8.05
C LYS A 394 0.40 31.70 8.16
N ASN A 395 -0.19 31.35 9.30
CA ASN A 395 -1.55 31.75 9.62
C ASN A 395 -1.62 33.30 9.77
N ALA A 396 -2.64 33.91 9.15
CA ALA A 396 -2.77 35.35 9.13
C ALA A 396 -3.17 35.96 10.48
N GLN A 397 -3.82 35.19 11.38
CA GLN A 397 -4.23 35.65 12.70
C GLN A 397 -3.15 35.44 13.75
N ASP A 398 -2.42 34.33 13.67
CA ASP A 398 -1.31 34.00 14.57
C ASP A 398 -0.11 33.46 13.77
N PRO A 399 0.82 34.32 13.37
CA PRO A 399 1.95 33.93 12.52
C PRO A 399 2.99 33.02 13.22
N ARG A 400 2.79 32.63 14.47
CA ARG A 400 3.58 31.58 15.14
C ARG A 400 3.23 30.21 14.59
N PHE A 401 2.04 30.08 13.99
CA PHE A 401 1.53 28.84 13.40
C PHE A 401 1.39 28.96 11.89
N THR A 402 1.17 27.83 11.25
CA THR A 402 0.94 27.74 9.82
C THR A 402 -0.47 27.17 9.54
N ASP A 403 -0.99 27.46 8.34
CA ASP A 403 -2.20 26.84 7.82
C ASP A 403 -1.85 25.42 7.30
N ARG A 404 -1.53 24.52 8.25
CA ARG A 404 -1.14 23.13 8.01
C ARG A 404 -1.95 22.20 8.90
N PHE A 405 -2.31 21.03 8.37
CA PHE A 405 -2.83 19.94 9.17
C PHE A 405 -2.11 18.63 8.87
N GLU A 406 -2.17 17.75 9.83
CA GLU A 406 -1.93 16.32 9.67
C GLU A 406 -3.19 15.53 10.06
N LEU A 407 -3.49 14.47 9.30
CA LEU A 407 -4.58 13.55 9.61
C LEU A 407 -4.05 12.38 10.43
N PHE A 408 -4.59 12.21 11.63
CA PHE A 408 -4.30 11.06 12.48
C PHE A 408 -5.48 10.11 12.57
N ILE A 409 -5.20 8.80 12.50
CA ILE A 409 -6.15 7.71 12.73
C ILE A 409 -5.38 6.60 13.46
N ASP A 410 -5.94 6.09 14.57
CA ASP A 410 -5.33 5.02 15.37
C ASP A 410 -3.84 5.28 15.70
N ALA A 411 -3.59 6.49 16.27
CA ALA A 411 -2.27 6.96 16.66
C ALA A 411 -1.21 6.93 15.51
N ARG A 412 -1.64 7.23 14.29
CA ARG A 412 -0.76 7.27 13.09
C ARG A 412 -1.15 8.39 12.17
N GLU A 413 -0.17 9.07 11.62
CA GLU A 413 -0.32 10.03 10.53
C GLU A 413 -0.68 9.31 9.22
N TYR A 414 -1.70 9.80 8.52
CA TYR A 414 -2.15 9.30 7.21
C TYR A 414 -2.00 10.32 6.10
N ALA A 415 -2.12 11.61 6.44
CA ALA A 415 -2.00 12.70 5.49
C ALA A 415 -1.36 13.92 6.14
N ASN A 416 -0.68 14.70 5.32
CA ASN A 416 -0.10 16.00 5.65
C ASN A 416 -0.48 16.99 4.55
N ALA A 417 -1.00 18.16 4.91
CA ALA A 417 -1.45 19.14 3.94
C ALA A 417 -1.39 20.56 4.50
N PHE A 418 -1.27 21.52 3.62
CA PHE A 418 -1.21 22.92 4.01
C PHE A 418 -1.61 23.88 2.88
N THR A 419 -1.89 25.11 3.27
CA THR A 419 -1.84 26.24 2.34
C THR A 419 -0.37 26.47 1.98
N GLU A 420 -0.07 26.45 0.70
CA GLU A 420 1.29 26.50 0.20
C GLU A 420 1.94 27.86 0.41
N LEU A 421 3.19 27.86 0.90
CA LEU A 421 4.00 29.05 0.94
C LEU A 421 4.41 29.40 -0.49
N ASN A 422 3.91 30.54 -1.00
CA ASN A 422 4.17 31.03 -2.34
C ASN A 422 4.93 32.36 -2.41
N ASP A 423 5.38 32.85 -1.25
CA ASP A 423 6.26 34.02 -1.14
C ASP A 423 7.73 33.57 -1.27
N PRO A 424 8.46 33.94 -2.35
CA PRO A 424 9.84 33.52 -2.56
C PRO A 424 10.80 34.04 -1.49
N ILE A 425 10.48 35.18 -0.88
CA ILE A 425 11.34 35.79 0.15
C ILE A 425 11.22 35.02 1.47
N ASP A 426 9.98 34.81 1.93
CA ASP A 426 9.74 34.00 3.15
C ASP A 426 10.25 32.54 2.92
N GLN A 427 10.04 31.96 1.74
CA GLN A 427 10.55 30.62 1.44
C GLN A 427 12.08 30.52 1.56
N LYS A 428 12.79 31.52 1.03
CA LYS A 428 14.26 31.56 1.14
C LYS A 428 14.72 31.65 2.59
N GLU A 429 14.07 32.51 3.39
CA GLU A 429 14.35 32.64 4.82
C GLU A 429 14.12 31.32 5.59
N ARG A 430 13.07 30.57 5.22
CA ARG A 430 12.79 29.24 5.79
C ARG A 430 13.88 28.23 5.46
N PHE A 431 14.35 28.19 4.21
CA PHE A 431 15.45 27.32 3.83
C PHE A 431 16.77 27.70 4.52
N GLU A 432 17.04 29.01 4.71
CA GLU A 432 18.19 29.48 5.48
C GLU A 432 18.12 29.03 6.95
N ALA A 433 16.92 29.04 7.55
CA ALA A 433 16.72 28.55 8.92
C ALA A 433 16.96 27.02 9.00
N GLN A 434 16.47 26.23 8.01
CA GLN A 434 16.75 24.80 7.92
C GLN A 434 18.24 24.48 7.79
N LEU A 435 18.98 25.24 7.00
CA LEU A 435 20.44 25.09 6.90
C LEU A 435 21.15 25.38 8.24
N ALA A 436 20.65 26.36 9.01
CA ALA A 436 21.18 26.65 10.35
C ALA A 436 20.93 25.49 11.33
N GLU A 437 19.74 24.86 11.27
CA GLU A 437 19.43 23.66 12.05
C GLU A 437 20.30 22.45 11.65
N LYS A 438 20.55 22.26 10.34
CA LYS A 438 21.48 21.26 9.84
C LYS A 438 22.86 21.39 10.41
N ALA A 439 23.36 22.64 10.52
CA ALA A 439 24.64 22.94 11.14
C ALA A 439 24.69 22.64 12.66
N LEU A 440 23.53 22.58 13.32
CA LEU A 440 23.38 22.21 14.73
C LEU A 440 23.13 20.70 14.94
N GLY A 441 23.18 19.90 13.86
CA GLY A 441 23.06 18.43 13.92
C GLY A 441 21.70 17.85 13.51
N ASN A 442 20.84 18.64 12.87
CA ASN A 442 19.63 18.12 12.24
C ASN A 442 19.95 17.58 10.84
N ASP A 443 20.33 16.31 10.73
CA ASP A 443 20.71 15.66 9.46
C ASP A 443 19.53 15.51 8.46
N GLU A 444 18.30 15.73 8.90
CA GLU A 444 17.09 15.60 8.09
C GLU A 444 16.61 16.94 7.50
N ALA A 445 17.24 18.05 7.90
CA ALA A 445 16.91 19.39 7.41
C ALA A 445 17.15 19.51 5.89
N SER A 446 16.21 20.19 5.23
CA SER A 446 16.23 20.41 3.77
C SER A 446 17.45 21.20 3.32
N GLU A 447 17.83 21.04 2.05
CA GLU A 447 18.84 21.83 1.37
C GLU A 447 18.25 23.09 0.75
N MET A 448 19.12 24.01 0.34
CA MET A 448 18.70 25.20 -0.41
C MET A 448 18.47 24.82 -1.89
N ASP A 449 17.23 24.83 -2.31
CA ASP A 449 16.86 24.69 -3.73
C ASP A 449 16.67 26.08 -4.36
N ILE A 450 17.75 26.60 -4.94
CA ILE A 450 17.75 27.94 -5.57
C ILE A 450 16.83 27.97 -6.80
N ASP A 451 16.81 26.93 -7.60
CA ASP A 451 15.92 26.83 -8.77
C ASP A 451 14.44 26.85 -8.38
N TYR A 452 14.10 26.28 -7.24
CA TYR A 452 12.74 26.39 -6.70
C TYR A 452 12.41 27.81 -6.25
N ILE A 453 13.33 28.52 -5.61
CA ILE A 453 13.14 29.94 -5.28
C ILE A 453 12.93 30.75 -6.55
N GLU A 454 13.77 30.58 -7.58
CA GLU A 454 13.60 31.24 -8.89
C GLU A 454 12.25 30.90 -9.52
N ALA A 455 11.79 29.65 -9.42
CA ALA A 455 10.47 29.28 -9.90
C ALA A 455 9.35 30.07 -9.20
N LEU A 456 9.43 30.22 -7.86
CA LEU A 456 8.47 31.02 -7.09
C LEU A 456 8.49 32.51 -7.50
N GLU A 457 9.64 33.05 -7.90
CA GLU A 457 9.79 34.42 -8.36
C GLU A 457 9.04 34.68 -9.70
N TYR A 458 8.81 33.64 -10.51
CA TYR A 458 7.92 33.74 -11.68
C TYR A 458 6.44 33.80 -11.29
N GLY A 459 6.10 33.50 -10.04
CA GLY A 459 4.75 33.58 -9.51
C GLY A 459 4.05 32.22 -9.45
N MET A 460 3.94 31.65 -8.24
CA MET A 460 3.06 30.52 -7.97
C MET A 460 1.70 31.04 -7.48
N PRO A 461 0.56 30.59 -8.03
CA PRO A 461 -0.73 30.97 -7.50
C PRO A 461 -0.87 30.51 -6.03
N PRO A 462 -1.74 31.16 -5.21
CA PRO A 462 -2.17 30.57 -3.96
C PRO A 462 -2.64 29.16 -4.20
N ALA A 463 -2.26 28.20 -3.36
CA ALA A 463 -2.55 26.80 -3.60
C ALA A 463 -2.68 26.02 -2.29
N GLY A 464 -3.44 24.94 -2.31
CA GLY A 464 -3.43 23.90 -1.31
C GLY A 464 -2.68 22.68 -1.81
N GLY A 465 -1.91 22.05 -0.95
CA GLY A 465 -1.18 20.80 -1.22
C GLY A 465 -1.50 19.72 -0.19
N LEU A 466 -1.50 18.47 -0.62
CA LEU A 466 -1.85 17.30 0.19
C LEU A 466 -0.97 16.12 -0.18
N GLY A 467 -0.37 15.49 0.82
CA GLY A 467 0.29 14.20 0.73
C GLY A 467 -0.45 13.12 1.52
N ILE A 468 -0.66 11.93 0.94
CA ILE A 468 -1.27 10.77 1.63
C ILE A 468 -0.38 9.55 1.44
N GLY A 469 -0.04 8.87 2.54
CA GLY A 469 0.63 7.58 2.51
C GLY A 469 -0.32 6.47 2.04
N ILE A 470 -0.20 6.05 0.78
CA ILE A 470 -1.08 5.00 0.21
C ILE A 470 -0.91 3.68 0.96
N ASP A 471 0.30 3.34 1.34
CA ASP A 471 0.57 2.11 2.08
C ASP A 471 -0.17 2.09 3.42
N ARG A 472 -0.13 3.18 4.17
CA ARG A 472 -0.87 3.33 5.43
C ARG A 472 -2.39 3.28 5.21
N LEU A 473 -2.89 3.94 4.17
CA LEU A 473 -4.32 3.89 3.83
C LEU A 473 -4.77 2.46 3.49
N VAL A 474 -3.99 1.71 2.74
CA VAL A 474 -4.29 0.31 2.44
C VAL A 474 -4.24 -0.57 3.69
N MET A 475 -3.27 -0.35 4.58
CA MET A 475 -3.23 -1.04 5.88
C MET A 475 -4.52 -0.84 6.67
N LEU A 476 -5.00 0.39 6.76
CA LEU A 476 -6.27 0.74 7.42
C LEU A 476 -7.45 0.01 6.79
N LEU A 477 -7.60 0.10 5.48
CA LEU A 477 -8.75 -0.46 4.73
C LEU A 477 -8.74 -2.00 4.64
N THR A 478 -7.61 -2.65 4.94
CA THR A 478 -7.46 -4.11 4.90
C THR A 478 -7.19 -4.73 6.27
N ASN A 479 -7.25 -3.93 7.35
CA ASN A 479 -6.87 -4.33 8.69
C ASN A 479 -5.50 -5.03 8.75
N SER A 480 -4.54 -4.52 7.99
CA SER A 480 -3.20 -5.07 7.92
C SER A 480 -2.28 -4.39 8.94
N PRO A 481 -1.63 -5.13 9.85
CA PRO A 481 -0.85 -4.52 10.94
C PRO A 481 0.50 -3.94 10.50
N THR A 482 0.94 -4.23 9.28
CA THR A 482 2.29 -3.88 8.80
C THR A 482 2.28 -3.45 7.33
N CYS A 483 3.16 -2.51 6.98
CA CYS A 483 3.35 -2.04 5.62
C CYS A 483 4.01 -3.11 4.71
N LEU A 484 4.63 -4.15 5.27
CA LEU A 484 5.30 -5.21 4.50
C LEU A 484 4.34 -6.26 3.93
N LEU A 485 3.07 -6.27 4.34
CA LEU A 485 2.12 -7.31 3.96
C LEU A 485 1.88 -7.39 2.45
N TYR A 486 1.91 -6.29 1.73
CA TYR A 486 1.65 -6.21 0.29
C TYR A 486 2.89 -5.85 -0.55
N THR A 487 4.07 -5.88 0.03
CA THR A 487 5.32 -5.80 -0.73
C THR A 487 5.65 -7.18 -1.29
N SER A 488 6.25 -7.22 -2.48
CA SER A 488 6.72 -8.46 -3.09
C SER A 488 8.22 -8.66 -2.89
N ASP A 489 8.83 -7.77 -2.13
CA ASP A 489 10.26 -7.83 -1.91
C ASP A 489 10.58 -8.93 -0.90
N ALA A 490 11.49 -9.78 -1.28
CA ALA A 490 12.13 -10.75 -0.41
C ALA A 490 13.11 -10.03 0.54
N ALA A 491 12.75 -8.80 0.90
CA ALA A 491 13.60 -7.91 1.60
C ALA A 491 14.39 -8.62 2.67
N ASP A 492 15.60 -8.43 2.50
CA ASP A 492 16.59 -8.39 3.54
C ASP A 492 16.71 -9.64 4.43
N ASP A 493 17.63 -10.48 4.01
CA ASP A 493 18.30 -11.44 4.89
C ASP A 493 19.02 -10.77 6.09
N ARG A 494 18.73 -9.48 6.39
CA ARG A 494 19.47 -8.64 7.35
C ARG A 494 18.63 -7.98 8.43
N ILE A 495 17.32 -8.28 8.52
CA ILE A 495 16.49 -7.81 9.62
C ILE A 495 16.29 -8.93 10.63
#